data_1c2ec79a7947b78d04e916b6599a937d
#
_entry.id   1c2ec79a7947b78d04e916b6599a937d
#
_cell.length_a   1.000
_cell.length_b   1.000
_cell.length_c   1.000
_cell.angle_alpha   90.00
_cell.angle_beta   90.00
_cell.angle_gamma   90.00
#
_symmetry.space_group_name_H-M   'P 1'
#
loop_
_entity.id
_entity.type
_entity.pdbx_description
1 polymer ?
#
loop_
_entity_poly.entity_id
_entity_poly.type
_entity_poly.pdbx_seq_one_letter_code
_entity_poly.pdbx_strand_id
1 'polypeptide(L)' 'MDVYLPQFTPQASKLWNSMAIERQSLLLSKVWCSRCSRSVTIKKFTGAVKSGDLLLVGKCSECHGDVARLVESG' A
#
# COMPACT_ATOMS: atom_id res chain seq x y z
N MET A 1 13.57 12.38 12.64
CA MET A 1 13.16 12.14 12.18
C MET A 1 12.39 11.75 11.74
N ASP A 2 11.98 11.52 11.39
CA ASP A 2 11.22 11.14 11.07
C ASP A 2 10.73 10.40 10.40
N VAL A 3 10.58 9.99 10.74
CA VAL A 3 10.31 8.92 10.24
C VAL A 3 9.05 8.65 9.87
N TYR A 4 8.32 9.25 9.66
CA TYR A 4 7.09 9.10 9.20
C TYR A 4 7.06 8.77 7.78
N LEU A 5 5.92 8.53 7.21
CA LEU A 5 5.73 8.21 5.81
C LEU A 5 5.35 9.46 5.07
N PRO A 6 6.33 10.23 4.64
CA PRO A 6 6.02 11.51 4.04
C PRO A 6 5.24 11.39 2.75
N GLN A 7 5.19 10.20 2.19
CA GLN A 7 4.50 9.99 0.93
C GLN A 7 3.00 9.72 1.10
N PHE A 8 2.53 9.60 2.32
CA PHE A 8 1.10 9.43 2.55
C PHE A 8 0.44 10.80 2.64
N THR A 9 -0.65 10.99 1.89
CA THR A 9 -1.44 12.19 2.08
C THR A 9 -2.13 12.11 3.43
N PRO A 10 -2.54 13.25 4.02
CA PRO A 10 -3.22 13.20 5.32
C PRO A 10 -4.46 12.32 5.32
N GLN A 11 -5.23 12.35 4.24
CA GLN A 11 -6.43 11.53 4.14
C GLN A 11 -6.09 10.05 4.07
N ALA A 12 -5.08 9.71 3.26
CA ALA A 12 -4.65 8.32 3.14
C ALA A 12 -4.10 7.82 4.46
N SER A 13 -3.36 8.66 5.16
CA SER A 13 -2.80 8.29 6.46
C SER A 13 -3.90 7.98 7.46
N LYS A 14 -4.97 8.76 7.47
CA LYS A 14 -6.10 8.49 8.34
C LYS A 14 -6.75 7.14 8.04
N LEU A 15 -6.99 6.88 6.77
CA LEU A 15 -7.59 5.61 6.37
C LEU A 15 -6.71 4.44 6.75
N TRP A 16 -5.41 4.57 6.52
CA TRP A 16 -4.46 3.51 6.83
C TRP A 16 -4.43 3.24 8.33
N ASN A 17 -4.32 4.30 9.13
CA ASN A 17 -4.20 4.17 10.57
C ASN A 17 -5.49 3.68 11.23
N SER A 18 -6.62 3.79 10.56
CA SER A 18 -7.88 3.30 11.11
C SER A 18 -8.06 1.81 10.90
N MET A 19 -7.19 1.17 10.15
CA MET A 19 -7.28 -0.27 9.91
C MET A 19 -6.61 -1.06 11.01
N ALA A 20 -7.13 -2.26 11.28
CA ALA A 20 -6.47 -3.17 12.19
C ALA A 20 -5.12 -3.58 11.62
N ILE A 21 -4.15 -3.82 12.51
CA ILE A 21 -2.81 -4.19 12.09
C ILE A 21 -2.82 -5.46 11.26
N GLU A 22 -3.65 -6.41 11.62
CA GLU A 22 -3.77 -7.66 10.86
C GLU A 22 -4.18 -7.40 9.41
N ARG A 23 -5.13 -6.48 9.23
CA ARG A 23 -5.57 -6.15 7.88
C ARG A 23 -4.48 -5.43 7.11
N GLN A 24 -3.76 -4.52 7.77
CA GLN A 24 -2.65 -3.83 7.12
C GLN A 24 -1.60 -4.83 6.63
N SER A 25 -1.25 -5.80 7.47
CA SER A 25 -0.28 -6.82 7.10
C SER A 25 -0.75 -7.64 5.91
N LEU A 26 -2.01 -8.03 5.90
CA LEU A 26 -2.55 -8.80 4.76
C LEU A 26 -2.50 -8.00 3.48
N LEU A 27 -2.87 -6.73 3.54
CA LEU A 27 -2.87 -5.89 2.35
C LEU A 27 -1.46 -5.72 1.79
N LEU A 28 -0.47 -5.58 2.66
CA LEU A 28 0.91 -5.40 2.23
C LEU A 28 1.54 -6.67 1.68
N SER A 29 1.08 -7.84 2.11
CA SER A 29 1.67 -9.10 1.69
C SER A 29 0.94 -9.78 0.54
N LYS A 30 -0.13 -9.17 0.03
CA LYS A 30 -0.92 -9.77 -1.04
C LYS A 30 -1.15 -8.78 -2.17
N VAL A 31 -0.05 -8.20 -2.64
CA VAL A 31 -0.10 -7.24 -3.75
C VAL A 31 0.29 -7.98 -5.01
N TRP A 32 -0.54 -7.90 -6.03
CA TRP A 32 -0.25 -8.59 -7.29
C TRP A 32 0.88 -7.90 -8.03
N CYS A 33 1.85 -8.68 -8.46
CA CYS A 33 2.94 -8.20 -9.30
C CYS A 33 2.84 -8.87 -10.67
N SER A 34 2.62 -8.10 -11.72
CA SER A 34 2.48 -8.67 -13.06
C SER A 34 3.79 -9.22 -13.59
N ARG A 35 4.92 -8.73 -13.12
CA ARG A 35 6.22 -9.28 -13.52
C ARG A 35 6.47 -10.64 -12.91
N CYS A 36 6.15 -10.78 -11.63
CA CYS A 36 6.32 -12.06 -10.94
C CYS A 36 5.15 -12.99 -11.19
N SER A 37 4.04 -12.47 -11.70
CA SER A 37 2.81 -13.21 -11.94
C SER A 37 2.32 -13.91 -10.69
N ARG A 38 2.40 -13.23 -9.56
CA ARG A 38 1.93 -13.77 -8.29
C ARG A 38 1.79 -12.64 -7.28
N SER A 39 1.23 -12.95 -6.13
CA SER A 39 1.13 -12.00 -5.04
C SER A 39 2.48 -11.86 -4.34
N VAL A 40 2.85 -10.63 -4.04
CA VAL A 40 4.13 -10.33 -3.38
C VAL A 40 3.88 -9.32 -2.28
N THR A 41 4.92 -9.08 -1.48
CA THR A 41 4.89 -8.03 -0.48
C THR A 41 5.32 -6.71 -1.12
N ILE A 42 4.59 -5.65 -0.81
CA ILE A 42 4.94 -4.33 -1.31
C ILE A 42 5.91 -3.66 -0.33
N LYS A 43 6.93 -3.00 -0.87
CA LYS A 43 7.93 -2.28 -0.07
C LYS A 43 8.00 -0.83 -0.51
N LYS A 44 8.46 0.03 0.40
CA LYS A 44 8.61 1.46 0.14
C LYS A 44 7.34 2.05 -0.46
N PHE A 45 6.22 1.69 0.14
CA PHE A 45 4.93 2.07 -0.42
C PHE A 45 4.54 3.47 0.02
N THR A 46 3.72 4.09 -0.80
CA THR A 46 3.10 5.38 -0.52
C THR A 46 1.60 5.20 -0.53
N GLY A 47 0.88 6.17 0.00
CA GLY A 47 -0.56 6.08 0.05
C GLY A 47 -1.22 7.38 -0.36
N ALA A 48 -2.29 7.28 -1.12
CA ALA A 48 -3.08 8.42 -1.54
C ALA A 48 -4.54 7.99 -1.61
N VAL A 49 -5.43 8.96 -1.65
CA VAL A 49 -6.86 8.67 -1.78
C VAL A 49 -7.26 8.97 -3.21
N LYS A 50 -7.91 8.03 -3.84
CA LYS A 50 -8.41 8.18 -5.19
C LYS A 50 -9.87 7.75 -5.23
N SER A 51 -10.76 8.68 -5.57
CA SER A 51 -12.20 8.41 -5.62
C SER A 51 -12.73 7.81 -4.31
N GLY A 52 -12.21 8.27 -3.20
CA GLY A 52 -12.65 7.79 -1.89
C GLY A 52 -11.96 6.53 -1.39
N ASP A 53 -11.15 5.90 -2.23
CA ASP A 53 -10.47 4.65 -1.86
C ASP A 53 -8.99 4.91 -1.62
N LEU A 54 -8.38 4.06 -0.82
CA LEU A 54 -6.97 4.17 -0.51
C LEU A 54 -6.15 3.46 -1.58
N LEU A 55 -5.25 4.18 -2.22
CA LEU A 55 -4.36 3.62 -3.22
C LEU A 55 -2.96 3.50 -2.64
N LEU A 56 -2.43 2.28 -2.61
CA LEU A 56 -1.06 2.01 -2.16
C LEU A 56 -0.19 1.75 -3.38
N VAL A 57 0.92 2.44 -3.47
CA VAL A 57 1.85 2.29 -4.59
C VAL A 57 3.24 2.10 -4.00
N GLY A 58 3.97 1.14 -4.51
CA GLY A 58 5.31 0.89 -4.00
C GLY A 58 6.08 -0.05 -4.92
N LYS A 59 7.00 -0.80 -4.32
CA LYS A 59 7.88 -1.69 -5.07
C LYS A 59 7.63 -3.14 -4.66
N CYS A 60 7.77 -4.03 -5.63
CA CYS A 60 7.71 -5.46 -5.38
C CYS A 60 8.93 -5.89 -4.57
N SER A 61 8.72 -6.75 -3.58
CA SER A 61 9.82 -7.24 -2.76
C SER A 61 10.72 -8.23 -3.50
N GLU A 62 10.24 -8.74 -4.63
CA GLU A 62 10.98 -9.75 -5.39
C GLU A 62 11.72 -9.17 -6.57
N CYS A 63 11.03 -8.45 -7.44
CA CYS A 63 11.64 -7.94 -8.66
C CYS A 63 11.91 -6.45 -8.62
N HIS A 64 11.51 -5.78 -7.54
CA HIS A 64 11.69 -4.34 -7.35
C HIS A 64 10.95 -3.48 -8.38
N GLY A 65 10.01 -4.07 -9.09
CA GLY A 65 9.19 -3.32 -10.03
C GLY A 65 8.07 -2.58 -9.34
N ASP A 66 7.42 -1.68 -10.04
CA ASP A 66 6.32 -0.92 -9.47
C ASP A 66 5.09 -1.79 -9.32
N VAL A 67 4.46 -1.72 -8.16
CA VAL A 67 3.21 -2.42 -7.90
C VAL A 67 2.27 -1.46 -7.18
N ALA A 68 0.98 -1.73 -7.29
CA ALA A 68 -0.02 -0.88 -6.67
C ALA A 68 -1.19 -1.74 -6.22
N ARG A 69 -1.89 -1.27 -5.19
CA ARG A 69 -3.08 -1.93 -4.70
C ARG A 69 -4.11 -0.90 -4.30
N LEU A 70 -5.32 -1.06 -4.82
CA LEU A 70 -6.43 -0.21 -4.43
C LEU A 70 -7.19 -0.89 -3.30
N VAL A 71 -7.37 -0.18 -2.20
CA VAL A 71 -8.08 -0.69 -1.03
C VAL A 71 -9.41 0.06 -0.94
N GLU A 72 -10.48 -0.64 -1.18
CA GLU A 72 -11.79 -0.03 -1.10
C GLU A 72 -12.14 0.27 0.34
N SER A 73 -12.61 1.48 0.56
CA SER A 73 -12.93 1.94 1.90
C SER A 73 -14.40 1.78 2.16
N GLY A 74 -14.99 0.85 1.81
CA GLY A 74 -16.39 0.76 2.02
C GLY A 74 -16.86 -0.32 2.87
#